data_935f1a0354b6e036e91a9bb44a5a2cd6
#
_entry.id   935f1a0354b6e036e91a9bb44a5a2cd6
#
_cell.length_a   1.000
_cell.length_b   1.000
_cell.length_c   1.000
_cell.angle_alpha   90.00
_cell.angle_beta   90.00
_cell.angle_gamma   90.00
#
_symmetry.space_group_name_H-M   'P 1'
#
loop_
_entity.id
_entity.type
_entity.pdbx_description
1 polymer ?
#
loop_
_entity_poly.entity_id
_entity_poly.type
_entity_poly.pdbx_seq_one_letter_code
_entity_poly.pdbx_strand_id
1 'polypeptide(L)'
;MNLKVFIGACVLSGLVACSSVKQDEAGLSRPGVSLELAQFRKEHFSNVRYNLFFSIPESRDEAIRGKVELSLRLDEKQPLIIDFCGEPEQVTSVTLNGGDIPYEVKDEHIVIASDWVAVGENRVAITFTPADQSLNRRDEFLYTLLVPDRARTVFPCFDQPDMKSFFTLTLEVPSTWQAVANGAITQTDSTSVSGRNRISFKETEPLSTYLFSFVAGKLTREVYFRNGRDISIYHRETDPKKIAQCPAIADEAVSYTHLR
;
A
#
# COMPACT_ATOMS: atom_id res chain seq x y z
N MET A 1 -37.71 54.49 -52.75
CA MET A 1 -36.87 53.35 -53.01
C MET A 1 -36.17 52.99 -51.67
N ASN A 2 -36.79 52.10 -50.96
CA ASN A 2 -36.40 51.78 -49.54
C ASN A 2 -35.54 50.53 -49.49
N LEU A 3 -34.27 50.73 -49.10
CA LEU A 3 -33.30 49.66 -48.91
C LEU A 3 -33.39 49.18 -47.40
N LYS A 4 -33.90 47.96 -47.18
CA LYS A 4 -33.92 47.32 -45.85
C LYS A 4 -32.59 46.57 -45.71
N VAL A 5 -31.79 47.02 -44.73
CA VAL A 5 -30.60 46.31 -44.25
C VAL A 5 -31.05 45.24 -43.24
N PHE A 6 -30.79 43.96 -43.53
CA PHE A 6 -30.93 42.88 -42.60
C PHE A 6 -29.60 42.69 -41.84
N ILE A 7 -29.64 42.96 -40.54
CA ILE A 7 -28.54 42.61 -39.63
C ILE A 7 -28.76 41.18 -39.12
N GLY A 8 -27.93 40.28 -39.60
CA GLY A 8 -27.88 38.92 -39.09
C GLY A 8 -27.08 38.85 -37.79
N ALA A 9 -27.77 38.53 -36.71
CA ALA A 9 -27.13 38.23 -35.40
C ALA A 9 -26.55 36.81 -35.46
N CYS A 10 -25.23 36.69 -35.51
CA CYS A 10 -24.54 35.42 -35.26
C CYS A 10 -24.52 35.16 -33.76
N VAL A 11 -25.30 34.18 -33.33
CA VAL A 11 -25.22 33.63 -31.98
C VAL A 11 -23.99 32.74 -31.92
N LEU A 12 -22.93 33.20 -31.26
CA LEU A 12 -21.83 32.38 -30.80
C LEU A 12 -22.26 31.76 -29.45
N SER A 13 -22.85 30.57 -29.52
CA SER A 13 -23.10 29.79 -28.32
C SER A 13 -22.18 28.56 -28.25
N GLY A 14 -21.38 28.53 -27.21
CA GLY A 14 -21.01 27.30 -26.59
C GLY A 14 -19.72 26.63 -27.02
N LEU A 15 -18.68 26.86 -26.26
CA LEU A 15 -17.59 25.91 -25.99
C LEU A 15 -16.88 26.37 -24.69
N VAL A 16 -17.57 26.29 -23.58
CA VAL A 16 -16.99 26.45 -22.24
C VAL A 16 -17.46 25.29 -21.36
N ALA A 17 -17.07 24.08 -21.70
CA ALA A 17 -17.40 22.91 -20.88
C ALA A 17 -16.27 21.87 -20.75
N CYS A 18 -15.04 22.18 -21.23
CA CYS A 18 -13.97 21.19 -21.21
C CYS A 18 -12.72 21.57 -20.41
N SER A 19 -12.72 22.70 -19.69
CA SER A 19 -11.52 23.17 -18.97
C SER A 19 -11.60 23.03 -17.44
N SER A 20 -12.76 22.80 -16.85
CA SER A 20 -12.90 22.71 -15.39
C SER A 20 -12.45 21.36 -14.82
N VAL A 21 -12.64 20.25 -15.53
CA VAL A 21 -12.29 18.91 -15.02
C VAL A 21 -10.77 18.70 -14.95
N LYS A 22 -10.00 19.21 -15.92
CA LYS A 22 -8.52 19.10 -15.90
C LYS A 22 -7.83 19.99 -14.87
N GLN A 23 -8.51 21.02 -14.38
CA GLN A 23 -7.93 21.94 -13.40
C GLN A 23 -8.02 21.40 -11.96
N ASP A 24 -9.03 20.58 -11.65
CA ASP A 24 -9.19 19.95 -10.34
C ASP A 24 -8.20 18.78 -10.12
N GLU A 25 -7.91 17.98 -11.13
CA GLU A 25 -6.91 16.92 -11.04
C GLU A 25 -5.50 17.46 -10.72
N ALA A 26 -5.11 18.57 -11.32
CA ALA A 26 -3.81 19.22 -11.06
C ALA A 26 -3.71 19.88 -9.67
N GLY A 27 -4.83 20.15 -9.02
CA GLY A 27 -4.88 20.73 -7.66
C GLY A 27 -4.71 19.71 -6.55
N LEU A 28 -5.09 18.45 -6.79
CA LEU A 28 -5.06 17.39 -5.80
C LEU A 28 -3.70 16.66 -5.71
N SER A 29 -2.96 16.55 -6.83
CA SER A 29 -1.65 15.90 -6.87
C SER A 29 -0.53 16.88 -6.53
N ARG A 30 -0.31 17.15 -5.25
CA ARG A 30 0.86 17.88 -4.71
C ARG A 30 1.70 16.90 -3.89
N PRO A 31 3.01 17.11 -3.74
CA PRO A 31 3.84 16.24 -2.91
C PRO A 31 3.24 16.02 -1.51
N GLY A 32 3.16 14.77 -1.07
CA GLY A 32 2.51 14.37 0.17
C GLY A 32 0.99 14.25 0.07
N VAL A 33 0.34 14.05 1.20
CA VAL A 33 -1.14 13.93 1.28
C VAL A 33 -1.72 15.24 1.83
N SER A 34 -2.26 16.07 0.95
CA SER A 34 -2.93 17.31 1.37
C SER A 34 -4.27 17.00 2.05
N LEU A 35 -4.78 17.96 2.83
CA LEU A 35 -6.10 17.81 3.45
C LEU A 35 -7.20 17.67 2.38
N GLU A 36 -7.08 18.41 1.29
CA GLU A 36 -8.01 18.36 0.16
C GLU A 36 -8.03 16.98 -0.49
N LEU A 37 -6.86 16.39 -0.73
CA LEU A 37 -6.74 15.03 -1.28
C LEU A 37 -7.32 13.99 -0.32
N ALA A 38 -7.04 14.12 0.97
CA ALA A 38 -7.55 13.20 1.98
C ALA A 38 -9.09 13.27 2.09
N GLN A 39 -9.67 14.46 2.04
CA GLN A 39 -11.12 14.67 2.03
C GLN A 39 -11.76 14.12 0.76
N PHE A 40 -11.18 14.42 -0.40
CA PHE A 40 -11.61 13.89 -1.69
C PHE A 40 -11.69 12.36 -1.69
N ARG A 41 -10.65 11.67 -1.24
CA ARG A 41 -10.62 10.21 -1.17
C ARG A 41 -11.69 9.66 -0.22
N LYS A 42 -11.86 10.29 0.94
CA LYS A 42 -12.84 9.87 1.94
C LYS A 42 -14.27 10.03 1.46
N GLU A 43 -14.53 11.03 0.61
CA GLU A 43 -15.85 11.29 0.04
C GLU A 43 -16.19 10.29 -1.08
N HIS A 44 -15.22 9.94 -1.92
CA HIS A 44 -15.48 9.20 -3.16
C HIS A 44 -15.06 7.72 -3.11
N PHE A 45 -14.17 7.32 -2.18
CA PHE A 45 -13.62 5.97 -2.13
C PHE A 45 -14.11 5.18 -0.93
N SER A 46 -14.48 3.94 -1.14
CA SER A 46 -14.91 3.03 -0.08
C SER A 46 -14.38 1.61 -0.32
N ASN A 47 -14.49 0.73 0.69
CA ASN A 47 -14.13 -0.69 0.61
C ASN A 47 -12.67 -0.94 0.16
N VAL A 48 -11.74 -0.11 0.63
CA VAL A 48 -10.34 -0.20 0.24
C VAL A 48 -9.69 -1.45 0.84
N ARG A 49 -9.07 -2.25 -0.05
CA ARG A 49 -8.32 -3.48 0.31
C ARG A 49 -7.01 -3.52 -0.43
N TYR A 50 -5.97 -3.97 0.25
CA TYR A 50 -4.64 -4.19 -0.31
C TYR A 50 -4.27 -5.66 -0.27
N ASN A 51 -3.87 -6.21 -1.42
CA ASN A 51 -3.20 -7.49 -1.51
C ASN A 51 -1.75 -7.23 -1.93
N LEU A 52 -0.84 -7.38 -0.98
CA LEU A 52 0.58 -7.05 -1.12
C LEU A 52 1.41 -8.31 -1.32
N PHE A 53 2.34 -8.24 -2.26
CA PHE A 53 3.37 -9.24 -2.48
C PHE A 53 4.74 -8.56 -2.50
N PHE A 54 5.71 -9.16 -1.78
CA PHE A 54 7.11 -8.77 -1.87
C PHE A 54 8.00 -10.00 -2.08
N SER A 55 8.86 -9.94 -3.09
CA SER A 55 9.96 -10.89 -3.27
C SER A 55 11.24 -10.24 -2.74
N ILE A 56 11.75 -10.78 -1.62
CA ILE A 56 12.86 -10.23 -0.86
C ILE A 56 14.08 -11.13 -1.09
N PRO A 57 15.09 -10.71 -1.86
CA PRO A 57 16.32 -11.49 -2.08
C PRO A 57 17.19 -11.54 -0.82
N GLU A 58 18.08 -12.53 -0.71
CA GLU A 58 18.99 -12.67 0.41
C GLU A 58 20.05 -11.55 0.40
N SER A 59 20.59 -11.24 -0.77
CA SER A 59 21.56 -10.14 -0.90
C SER A 59 20.88 -8.80 -0.76
N ARG A 60 21.45 -7.93 0.07
CA ARG A 60 21.00 -6.55 0.21
C ARG A 60 21.15 -5.73 -1.08
N ASP A 61 22.12 -6.09 -1.91
CA ASP A 61 22.43 -5.39 -3.17
C ASP A 61 21.43 -5.70 -4.29
N GLU A 62 20.61 -6.76 -4.12
CA GLU A 62 19.55 -7.08 -5.05
C GLU A 62 18.26 -6.35 -4.69
N ALA A 63 17.57 -5.80 -5.69
CA ALA A 63 16.33 -5.06 -5.49
C ALA A 63 15.18 -5.97 -5.01
N ILE A 64 14.40 -5.48 -4.05
CA ILE A 64 13.12 -6.06 -3.66
C ILE A 64 12.11 -5.77 -4.78
N ARG A 65 11.31 -6.76 -5.16
CA ARG A 65 10.19 -6.57 -6.09
C ARG A 65 8.89 -6.58 -5.31
N GLY A 66 8.06 -5.58 -5.56
CA GLY A 66 6.74 -5.44 -4.97
C GLY A 66 5.63 -5.56 -6.01
N LYS A 67 4.50 -6.07 -5.58
CA LYS A 67 3.23 -5.98 -6.30
C LYS A 67 2.14 -5.63 -5.30
N VAL A 68 1.27 -4.70 -5.65
CA VAL A 68 0.04 -4.43 -4.92
C VAL A 68 -1.16 -4.61 -5.84
N GLU A 69 -2.20 -5.29 -5.35
CA GLU A 69 -3.54 -5.20 -5.90
C GLU A 69 -4.38 -4.38 -4.93
N LEU A 70 -4.75 -3.19 -5.36
CA LEU A 70 -5.62 -2.27 -4.65
C LEU A 70 -7.03 -2.42 -5.18
N SER A 71 -7.97 -2.87 -4.34
CA SER A 71 -9.40 -2.92 -4.66
C SER A 71 -10.13 -1.83 -3.90
N LEU A 72 -11.03 -1.13 -4.58
CA LEU A 72 -11.83 -0.06 -4.01
C LEU A 72 -13.13 0.10 -4.79
N ARG A 73 -14.11 0.77 -4.15
CA ARG A 73 -15.39 1.13 -4.77
C ARG A 73 -15.50 2.64 -4.90
N LEU A 74 -15.98 3.10 -6.07
CA LEU A 74 -16.33 4.49 -6.34
C LEU A 74 -17.82 4.63 -6.62
N ASP A 75 -18.43 5.69 -6.11
CA ASP A 75 -19.84 6.00 -6.39
C ASP A 75 -20.01 6.79 -7.69
N GLU A 76 -18.97 7.46 -8.15
CA GLU A 76 -18.89 8.19 -9.41
C GLU A 76 -17.50 8.08 -10.04
N LYS A 77 -17.35 8.48 -11.30
CA LYS A 77 -16.05 8.48 -11.98
C LYS A 77 -15.16 9.58 -11.42
N GLN A 78 -14.10 9.19 -10.75
CA GLN A 78 -13.08 10.08 -10.18
C GLN A 78 -11.69 9.61 -10.55
N PRO A 79 -10.68 10.50 -10.62
CA PRO A 79 -9.30 10.09 -10.80
C PRO A 79 -8.81 9.28 -9.59
N LEU A 80 -7.92 8.32 -9.84
CA LEU A 80 -7.22 7.63 -8.77
C LEU A 80 -5.84 8.28 -8.61
N ILE A 81 -5.63 8.90 -7.46
CA ILE A 81 -4.35 9.50 -7.06
C ILE A 81 -3.83 8.64 -5.93
N ILE A 82 -2.85 7.78 -6.23
CA ILE A 82 -2.30 6.75 -5.32
C ILE A 82 -0.93 7.22 -4.87
N ASP A 83 -0.68 7.32 -3.56
CA ASP A 83 0.58 7.81 -3.02
C ASP A 83 1.70 6.80 -3.23
N PHE A 84 2.83 7.26 -3.74
CA PHE A 84 4.05 6.47 -3.89
C PHE A 84 5.27 7.39 -4.05
N CYS A 85 6.16 7.38 -3.04
CA CYS A 85 7.38 8.17 -3.01
C CYS A 85 8.55 7.49 -3.74
N GLY A 86 8.29 6.79 -4.84
CA GLY A 86 9.32 6.22 -5.71
C GLY A 86 9.48 7.04 -6.98
N GLU A 87 10.61 6.83 -7.65
CA GLU A 87 10.86 7.41 -8.97
C GLU A 87 9.99 6.72 -10.04
N PRO A 88 9.70 7.38 -11.19
CA PRO A 88 8.89 6.77 -12.25
C PRO A 88 9.37 5.40 -12.71
N GLU A 89 10.69 5.18 -12.76
CA GLU A 89 11.32 3.92 -13.16
C GLU A 89 11.09 2.78 -12.17
N GLN A 90 10.70 3.10 -10.94
CA GLN A 90 10.34 2.13 -9.91
C GLN A 90 8.92 1.57 -10.08
N VAL A 91 8.08 2.19 -10.93
CA VAL A 91 6.76 1.68 -11.30
C VAL A 91 6.87 1.01 -12.66
N THR A 92 6.84 -0.33 -12.68
CA THR A 92 7.09 -1.08 -13.92
C THR A 92 5.82 -1.45 -14.68
N SER A 93 4.67 -1.52 -14.01
CA SER A 93 3.38 -1.70 -14.68
C SER A 93 2.23 -1.22 -13.79
N VAL A 94 1.18 -0.68 -14.43
CA VAL A 94 -0.11 -0.35 -13.81
C VAL A 94 -1.22 -0.89 -14.69
N THR A 95 -2.09 -1.72 -14.13
CA THR A 95 -3.29 -2.19 -14.81
C THR A 95 -4.54 -1.82 -14.01
N LEU A 96 -5.64 -1.58 -14.69
CA LEU A 96 -6.94 -1.33 -14.07
C LEU A 96 -7.97 -2.32 -14.63
N ASN A 97 -8.63 -3.04 -13.74
CA ASN A 97 -9.64 -4.06 -14.07
C ASN A 97 -9.12 -5.12 -15.08
N GLY A 98 -7.82 -5.42 -15.02
CA GLY A 98 -7.15 -6.40 -15.87
C GLY A 98 -6.67 -5.88 -17.24
N GLY A 99 -6.89 -4.61 -17.56
CA GLY A 99 -6.39 -3.96 -18.77
C GLY A 99 -5.23 -3.02 -18.49
N ASP A 100 -4.29 -2.91 -19.43
CA ASP A 100 -3.24 -1.90 -19.38
C ASP A 100 -3.85 -0.52 -19.61
N ILE A 101 -3.41 0.47 -18.83
CA ILE A 101 -3.91 1.84 -18.89
C ILE A 101 -2.75 2.84 -18.88
N PRO A 102 -2.92 4.03 -19.45
CA PRO A 102 -1.98 5.13 -19.23
C PRO A 102 -2.06 5.63 -17.79
N TYR A 103 -0.91 6.01 -17.24
CA TYR A 103 -0.75 6.58 -15.92
C TYR A 103 0.40 7.57 -15.90
N GLU A 104 0.43 8.44 -14.91
CA GLU A 104 1.55 9.35 -14.65
C GLU A 104 2.12 9.07 -13.26
N VAL A 105 3.44 9.14 -13.11
CA VAL A 105 4.11 9.15 -11.79
C VAL A 105 4.68 10.53 -11.60
N LYS A 106 4.11 11.30 -10.69
CA LYS A 106 4.50 12.69 -10.40
C LYS A 106 4.12 13.09 -8.98
N ASP A 107 4.84 14.02 -8.41
CA ASP A 107 4.51 14.64 -7.13
C ASP A 107 4.22 13.64 -6.01
N GLU A 108 5.01 12.55 -5.94
CA GLU A 108 4.83 11.43 -5.01
C GLU A 108 3.53 10.63 -5.21
N HIS A 109 2.94 10.67 -6.42
CA HIS A 109 1.71 9.95 -6.74
C HIS A 109 1.78 9.19 -8.06
N ILE A 110 1.02 8.10 -8.12
CA ILE A 110 0.62 7.43 -9.36
C ILE A 110 -0.79 7.91 -9.68
N VAL A 111 -0.94 8.61 -10.80
CA VAL A 111 -2.20 9.24 -11.20
C VAL A 111 -2.82 8.48 -12.37
N ILE A 112 -4.08 8.06 -12.20
CA ILE A 112 -4.91 7.42 -13.22
C ILE A 112 -6.10 8.33 -13.48
N ALA A 113 -6.27 8.78 -14.73
CA ALA A 113 -7.35 9.69 -15.11
C ALA A 113 -8.73 9.05 -14.95
N SER A 114 -9.73 9.86 -14.60
CA SER A 114 -11.13 9.44 -14.38
C SER A 114 -11.77 8.74 -15.58
N ASP A 115 -11.30 9.02 -16.81
CA ASP A 115 -11.80 8.38 -18.02
C ASP A 115 -11.63 6.85 -18.02
N TRP A 116 -10.61 6.35 -17.35
CA TRP A 116 -10.30 4.93 -17.23
C TRP A 116 -11.04 4.23 -16.10
N VAL A 117 -11.52 4.98 -15.13
CA VAL A 117 -12.11 4.46 -13.90
C VAL A 117 -13.59 4.13 -14.11
N ALA A 118 -14.05 3.02 -13.54
CA ALA A 118 -15.46 2.63 -13.56
C ALA A 118 -16.19 3.09 -12.30
N VAL A 119 -17.49 3.37 -12.40
CA VAL A 119 -18.36 3.45 -11.23
C VAL A 119 -18.53 2.04 -10.66
N GLY A 120 -18.48 1.90 -9.35
CA GLY A 120 -18.52 0.61 -8.67
C GLY A 120 -17.11 0.10 -8.32
N GLU A 121 -16.94 -1.22 -8.33
CA GLU A 121 -15.69 -1.87 -7.96
C GLU A 121 -14.60 -1.64 -9.01
N ASN A 122 -13.41 -1.26 -8.53
CA ASN A 122 -12.21 -1.14 -9.34
C ASN A 122 -11.07 -1.94 -8.69
N ARG A 123 -10.21 -2.50 -9.53
CA ARG A 123 -9.00 -3.22 -9.11
C ARG A 123 -7.80 -2.69 -9.87
N VAL A 124 -6.90 -2.04 -9.16
CA VAL A 124 -5.62 -1.54 -9.69
C VAL A 124 -4.54 -2.52 -9.30
N ALA A 125 -3.77 -3.04 -10.26
CA ALA A 125 -2.57 -3.81 -9.95
C ALA A 125 -1.33 -3.04 -10.39
N ILE A 126 -0.39 -2.87 -9.45
CA ILE A 126 0.85 -2.11 -9.66
C ILE A 126 2.02 -3.01 -9.32
N THR A 127 2.98 -3.11 -10.25
CA THR A 127 4.27 -3.74 -10.01
C THR A 127 5.32 -2.66 -9.82
N PHE A 128 6.09 -2.76 -8.74
CA PHE A 128 7.00 -1.70 -8.33
C PHE A 128 8.26 -2.22 -7.64
N THR A 129 9.24 -1.34 -7.50
CA THR A 129 10.39 -1.51 -6.60
C THR A 129 10.21 -0.56 -5.43
N PRO A 130 10.17 -1.03 -4.16
CA PRO A 130 10.07 -0.16 -2.99
C PRO A 130 11.22 0.86 -2.93
N ALA A 131 10.93 2.07 -2.44
CA ALA A 131 11.97 2.97 -1.98
C ALA A 131 12.47 2.50 -0.60
N ASP A 132 13.78 2.62 -0.35
CA ASP A 132 14.42 2.02 0.83
C ASP A 132 14.20 2.80 2.14
N GLN A 133 13.52 3.95 2.10
CA GLN A 133 13.46 4.89 3.23
C GLN A 133 12.84 4.32 4.52
N SER A 134 11.88 3.40 4.40
CA SER A 134 11.16 2.83 5.54
C SER A 134 11.22 1.30 5.62
N LEU A 135 12.00 0.69 4.72
CA LEU A 135 12.47 -0.68 4.81
C LEU A 135 13.83 -0.69 5.46
N ASN A 136 13.89 -1.00 6.75
CA ASN A 136 15.13 -1.07 7.51
C ASN A 136 15.86 -2.37 7.17
N ARG A 137 16.46 -2.43 5.98
CA ARG A 137 17.09 -3.61 5.42
C ARG A 137 18.54 -3.78 5.88
N ARG A 138 18.88 -4.99 6.34
CA ARG A 138 20.22 -5.47 6.66
C ARG A 138 20.47 -6.78 5.91
N ASP A 139 21.68 -7.32 6.00
CA ASP A 139 22.06 -8.54 5.26
C ASP A 139 21.22 -9.77 5.67
N GLU A 140 20.80 -9.86 6.92
CA GLU A 140 20.13 -11.04 7.44
C GLU A 140 18.67 -10.79 7.89
N PHE A 141 18.18 -9.54 7.78
CA PHE A 141 16.81 -9.21 8.14
C PHE A 141 16.38 -7.88 7.56
N LEU A 142 15.08 -7.67 7.53
CA LEU A 142 14.46 -6.38 7.28
C LEU A 142 13.18 -6.23 8.10
N TYR A 143 12.77 -5.00 8.35
CA TYR A 143 11.48 -4.67 8.93
C TYR A 143 10.97 -3.33 8.39
N THR A 144 9.65 -3.19 8.37
CA THR A 144 9.00 -1.92 8.01
C THR A 144 8.88 -1.01 9.24
N LEU A 145 9.03 0.29 9.03
CA LEU A 145 8.73 1.32 10.02
C LEU A 145 8.00 2.47 9.33
N LEU A 146 6.68 2.42 9.29
CA LEU A 146 5.83 3.25 8.45
C LEU A 146 5.25 4.48 9.16
N VAL A 147 5.50 4.61 10.48
CA VAL A 147 5.05 5.74 11.29
C VAL A 147 5.88 7.00 10.93
N PRO A 148 5.26 8.19 10.79
CA PRO A 148 3.83 8.47 10.92
C PRO A 148 3.03 8.34 9.60
N ASP A 149 3.65 8.49 8.42
CA ASP A 149 3.05 8.59 7.09
C ASP A 149 4.01 8.11 5.99
N ARG A 150 4.66 6.96 6.23
CA ARG A 150 5.75 6.43 5.38
C ARG A 150 5.38 5.17 4.61
N ALA A 151 4.10 4.75 4.61
CA ALA A 151 3.71 3.56 3.86
C ALA A 151 3.94 3.77 2.36
N ARG A 152 3.70 4.97 1.83
CA ARG A 152 3.95 5.36 0.45
C ARG A 152 5.42 5.26 0.01
N THR A 153 6.37 5.17 0.94
CA THR A 153 7.78 4.91 0.62
C THR A 153 8.08 3.42 0.41
N VAL A 154 7.15 2.54 0.78
CA VAL A 154 7.31 1.07 0.68
C VAL A 154 6.41 0.48 -0.37
N PHE A 155 5.16 0.93 -0.50
CA PHE A 155 4.22 0.45 -1.49
C PHE A 155 3.18 1.51 -1.88
N PRO A 156 2.65 1.46 -3.11
CA PRO A 156 1.55 2.33 -3.52
C PRO A 156 0.31 2.13 -2.64
N CYS A 157 -0.21 3.22 -2.06
CA CYS A 157 -1.35 3.18 -1.16
C CYS A 157 -2.06 4.53 -1.06
N PHE A 158 -3.13 4.62 -0.29
CA PHE A 158 -3.71 5.87 0.21
C PHE A 158 -3.18 6.11 1.62
N ASP A 159 -2.09 6.88 1.73
CA ASP A 159 -1.33 7.00 2.99
C ASP A 159 -1.91 8.06 3.91
N GLN A 160 -3.16 7.84 4.32
CA GLN A 160 -3.87 8.71 5.27
C GLN A 160 -4.47 7.88 6.42
N PRO A 161 -4.41 8.37 7.67
CA PRO A 161 -4.72 7.58 8.86
C PRO A 161 -6.20 7.22 9.03
N ASP A 162 -7.12 8.00 8.47
CA ASP A 162 -8.56 7.81 8.61
C ASP A 162 -9.18 6.92 7.52
N MET A 163 -8.39 6.47 6.52
CA MET A 163 -8.79 5.52 5.50
C MET A 163 -8.32 4.10 5.88
N LYS A 164 -8.95 3.54 6.93
CA LYS A 164 -8.63 2.18 7.38
C LYS A 164 -9.00 1.15 6.32
N SER A 165 -8.08 0.22 6.09
CA SER A 165 -8.19 -0.76 5.01
C SER A 165 -7.79 -2.15 5.49
N PHE A 166 -8.25 -3.18 4.76
CA PHE A 166 -7.84 -4.56 4.96
C PHE A 166 -6.55 -4.85 4.18
N PHE A 167 -5.66 -5.65 4.78
CA PHE A 167 -4.40 -6.02 4.15
C PHE A 167 -4.23 -7.53 4.14
N THR A 168 -3.96 -8.10 2.98
CA THR A 168 -3.34 -9.41 2.85
C THR A 168 -1.88 -9.23 2.42
N LEU A 169 -1.01 -10.11 2.89
CA LEU A 169 0.40 -10.08 2.58
C LEU A 169 0.88 -11.46 2.16
N THR A 170 1.71 -11.48 1.13
CA THR A 170 2.51 -12.64 0.76
C THR A 170 3.97 -12.21 0.63
N LEU A 171 4.85 -12.90 1.32
CA LEU A 171 6.30 -12.68 1.25
C LEU A 171 6.96 -13.89 0.56
N GLU A 172 7.85 -13.63 -0.38
CA GLU A 172 8.78 -14.61 -0.91
C GLU A 172 10.18 -14.29 -0.40
N VAL A 173 10.71 -15.17 0.44
CA VAL A 173 11.95 -14.95 1.21
C VAL A 173 12.90 -16.14 1.05
N PRO A 174 14.20 -16.01 1.38
CA PRO A 174 15.11 -17.16 1.53
C PRO A 174 14.52 -18.21 2.47
N SER A 175 14.70 -19.50 2.16
CA SER A 175 14.10 -20.61 2.93
C SER A 175 14.58 -20.69 4.39
N THR A 176 15.72 -20.05 4.68
CA THR A 176 16.29 -19.96 6.04
C THR A 176 15.69 -18.81 6.87
N TRP A 177 14.85 -17.97 6.26
CA TRP A 177 14.26 -16.83 6.94
C TRP A 177 12.89 -17.15 7.54
N GLN A 178 12.62 -16.53 8.68
CA GLN A 178 11.29 -16.44 9.28
C GLN A 178 10.64 -15.12 8.92
N ALA A 179 9.32 -15.06 8.95
CA ALA A 179 8.59 -13.81 8.76
C ALA A 179 7.42 -13.67 9.71
N VAL A 180 7.11 -12.43 10.08
CA VAL A 180 5.97 -12.06 10.95
C VAL A 180 5.33 -10.81 10.35
N ALA A 181 4.00 -10.74 10.38
CA ALA A 181 3.22 -9.59 9.95
C ALA A 181 2.01 -9.37 10.87
N ASN A 182 1.17 -8.38 10.57
CA ASN A 182 -0.06 -8.12 11.33
C ASN A 182 -1.03 -9.32 11.32
N GLY A 183 -1.10 -10.08 10.22
CA GLY A 183 -1.90 -11.30 10.13
C GLY A 183 -1.12 -12.55 10.55
N ALA A 184 -1.83 -13.59 11.00
CA ALA A 184 -1.21 -14.89 11.23
C ALA A 184 -0.79 -15.57 9.93
N ILE A 185 0.26 -16.40 9.97
CA ILE A 185 0.66 -17.22 8.81
C ILE A 185 -0.45 -18.23 8.52
N THR A 186 -0.91 -18.25 7.27
CA THR A 186 -1.91 -19.23 6.77
C THR A 186 -1.26 -20.36 6.00
N GLN A 187 -0.18 -20.08 5.29
CA GLN A 187 0.50 -21.05 4.42
C GLN A 187 1.98 -20.71 4.26
N THR A 188 2.79 -21.75 4.15
CA THR A 188 4.20 -21.65 3.79
C THR A 188 4.53 -22.73 2.77
N ASP A 189 4.89 -22.31 1.56
CA ASP A 189 5.20 -23.19 0.45
C ASP A 189 6.63 -22.95 -0.05
N SER A 190 7.29 -24.02 -0.49
CA SER A 190 8.51 -23.86 -1.26
C SER A 190 8.16 -23.29 -2.65
N THR A 191 8.94 -22.32 -3.13
CA THR A 191 8.76 -21.77 -4.46
C THR A 191 9.42 -22.64 -5.53
N SER A 192 9.10 -22.37 -6.81
CA SER A 192 9.81 -22.99 -7.94
C SER A 192 11.30 -22.61 -8.01
N VAL A 193 11.67 -21.50 -7.35
CA VAL A 193 13.07 -21.08 -7.19
C VAL A 193 13.65 -21.80 -5.98
N SER A 194 14.66 -22.62 -6.19
CA SER A 194 15.34 -23.36 -5.11
C SER A 194 15.84 -22.43 -4.01
N GLY A 195 15.67 -22.85 -2.77
CA GLY A 195 16.13 -22.09 -1.60
C GLY A 195 15.24 -20.91 -1.18
N ARG A 196 13.99 -20.83 -1.68
CA ARG A 196 13.04 -19.79 -1.32
C ARG A 196 11.71 -20.36 -0.85
N ASN A 197 11.08 -19.69 0.08
CA ASN A 197 9.73 -19.98 0.57
C ASN A 197 8.79 -18.81 0.28
N ARG A 198 7.52 -19.14 0.02
CA ARG A 198 6.42 -18.19 -0.05
C ARG A 198 5.58 -18.34 1.20
N ILE A 199 5.45 -17.25 1.95
CA ILE A 199 4.73 -17.19 3.21
C ILE A 199 3.53 -16.29 3.02
N SER A 200 2.32 -16.83 3.19
CA SER A 200 1.06 -16.10 3.08
C SER A 200 0.48 -15.82 4.46
N PHE A 201 -0.07 -14.63 4.63
CA PHE A 201 -0.66 -14.17 5.88
C PHE A 201 -2.17 -13.96 5.74
N LYS A 202 -2.88 -14.18 6.83
CA LYS A 202 -4.32 -13.91 6.93
C LYS A 202 -4.60 -12.42 6.75
N GLU A 203 -5.74 -12.11 6.14
CA GLU A 203 -6.23 -10.73 6.06
C GLU A 203 -6.34 -10.12 7.46
N THR A 204 -5.94 -8.86 7.60
CA THR A 204 -6.02 -8.11 8.84
C THR A 204 -7.44 -7.63 9.11
N GLU A 205 -7.74 -7.24 10.34
CA GLU A 205 -8.81 -6.29 10.60
C GLU A 205 -8.47 -4.93 9.97
N PRO A 206 -9.45 -4.03 9.76
CA PRO A 206 -9.19 -2.72 9.18
C PRO A 206 -8.19 -1.90 10.00
N LEU A 207 -7.07 -1.54 9.40
CA LEU A 207 -6.04 -0.71 10.04
C LEU A 207 -5.55 0.40 9.10
N SER A 208 -5.00 1.46 9.69
CA SER A 208 -4.35 2.53 8.95
C SER A 208 -3.03 2.06 8.35
N THR A 209 -2.63 2.63 7.20
CA THR A 209 -1.41 2.26 6.47
C THR A 209 -0.16 2.28 7.33
N TYR A 210 -0.01 3.29 8.21
CA TYR A 210 1.16 3.43 9.09
C TYR A 210 1.27 2.33 10.16
N LEU A 211 0.19 1.58 10.43
CA LEU A 211 0.17 0.43 11.36
C LEU A 211 0.46 -0.90 10.65
N PHE A 212 0.42 -0.92 9.32
CA PHE A 212 0.81 -2.10 8.57
C PHE A 212 2.29 -2.37 8.77
N SER A 213 2.65 -3.61 9.11
CA SER A 213 4.04 -3.96 9.37
C SER A 213 4.34 -5.41 9.05
N PHE A 214 5.58 -5.66 8.68
CA PHE A 214 6.16 -6.98 8.63
C PHE A 214 7.65 -6.94 8.95
N VAL A 215 8.17 -8.06 9.40
CA VAL A 215 9.58 -8.35 9.59
C VAL A 215 9.89 -9.69 8.93
N ALA A 216 11.04 -9.79 8.28
CA ALA A 216 11.55 -11.04 7.74
C ALA A 216 13.07 -11.13 7.95
N GLY A 217 13.59 -12.33 8.22
CA GLY A 217 15.02 -12.51 8.41
C GLY A 217 15.40 -13.84 9.05
N LYS A 218 16.71 -14.01 9.32
CA LYS A 218 17.25 -15.10 10.12
C LYS A 218 16.91 -14.88 11.59
N LEU A 219 15.66 -15.21 11.96
CA LEU A 219 15.13 -15.04 13.31
C LEU A 219 15.02 -16.40 14.01
N THR A 220 15.29 -16.42 15.30
CA THR A 220 14.98 -17.55 16.17
C THR A 220 13.55 -17.38 16.67
N ARG A 221 12.75 -18.45 16.59
CA ARG A 221 11.38 -18.48 17.13
C ARG A 221 11.34 -19.28 18.40
N GLU A 222 10.85 -18.70 19.48
CA GLU A 222 10.53 -19.37 20.71
C GLU A 222 9.04 -19.26 21.01
N VAL A 223 8.45 -20.30 21.57
CA VAL A 223 7.02 -20.34 21.92
C VAL A 223 6.88 -20.53 23.43
N TYR A 224 6.12 -19.66 24.04
CA TYR A 224 5.83 -19.69 25.47
C TYR A 224 4.32 -19.79 25.67
N PHE A 225 3.91 -20.69 26.56
CA PHE A 225 2.51 -20.80 26.97
C PHE A 225 2.28 -19.95 28.23
N ARG A 226 1.42 -18.95 28.15
CA ARG A 226 1.05 -18.09 29.29
C ARG A 226 -0.42 -17.71 29.25
N ASN A 227 -1.07 -17.78 30.41
CA ASN A 227 -2.46 -17.37 30.60
C ASN A 227 -3.42 -17.96 29.54
N GLY A 228 -3.25 -19.27 29.23
CA GLY A 228 -4.07 -19.97 28.25
C GLY A 228 -3.76 -19.66 26.79
N ARG A 229 -2.65 -19.00 26.49
CA ARG A 229 -2.25 -18.56 25.14
C ARG A 229 -0.83 -18.96 24.78
N ASP A 230 -0.61 -19.29 23.51
CA ASP A 230 0.72 -19.43 22.94
C ASP A 230 1.24 -18.05 22.50
N ILE A 231 2.39 -17.66 23.03
CA ILE A 231 3.10 -16.43 22.67
C ILE A 231 4.34 -16.83 21.90
N SER A 232 4.41 -16.46 20.61
CA SER A 232 5.60 -16.65 19.77
C SER A 232 6.46 -15.40 19.79
N ILE A 233 7.72 -15.56 20.13
CA ILE A 233 8.72 -14.50 20.16
C ILE A 233 9.74 -14.79 19.06
N TYR A 234 9.93 -13.82 18.18
CA TYR A 234 10.93 -13.88 17.11
C TYR A 234 12.02 -12.87 17.42
N HIS A 235 13.26 -13.35 17.51
CA HIS A 235 14.38 -12.52 17.93
C HIS A 235 15.70 -12.90 17.24
N ARG A 236 16.69 -12.04 17.39
CA ARG A 236 18.10 -12.26 17.04
C ARG A 236 19.02 -12.10 18.26
N GLU A 237 18.42 -11.98 19.46
CA GLU A 237 19.18 -11.85 20.69
C GLU A 237 19.85 -13.20 21.03
N THR A 238 21.09 -13.15 21.50
CA THR A 238 21.89 -14.31 21.89
C THR A 238 22.12 -14.40 23.41
N ASP A 239 21.81 -13.33 24.15
CA ASP A 239 21.88 -13.32 25.61
C ASP A 239 20.63 -13.99 26.21
N PRO A 240 20.74 -15.18 26.82
CA PRO A 240 19.60 -15.88 27.37
C PRO A 240 18.90 -15.12 28.53
N LYS A 241 19.62 -14.23 29.22
CA LYS A 241 19.02 -13.41 30.29
C LYS A 241 18.06 -12.37 29.75
N LYS A 242 18.35 -11.82 28.58
CA LYS A 242 17.47 -10.86 27.91
C LYS A 242 16.27 -11.58 27.29
N ILE A 243 16.50 -12.72 26.66
CA ILE A 243 15.43 -13.53 26.06
C ILE A 243 14.42 -13.96 27.13
N ALA A 244 14.88 -14.37 28.32
CA ALA A 244 14.02 -14.81 29.41
C ALA A 244 13.06 -13.72 29.93
N GLN A 245 13.29 -12.44 29.64
CA GLN A 245 12.40 -11.34 30.02
C GLN A 245 11.26 -11.12 29.03
N CYS A 246 11.45 -11.48 27.76
CA CYS A 246 10.51 -11.21 26.69
C CYS A 246 9.09 -11.79 26.93
N PRO A 247 8.92 -13.04 27.43
CA PRO A 247 7.59 -13.61 27.64
C PRO A 247 6.73 -12.83 28.63
N ALA A 248 7.33 -12.28 29.69
CA ALA A 248 6.62 -11.49 30.70
C ALA A 248 6.15 -10.15 30.11
N ILE A 249 7.01 -9.47 29.35
CA ILE A 249 6.69 -8.21 28.68
C ILE A 249 5.59 -8.40 27.64
N ALA A 250 5.69 -9.47 26.85
CA ALA A 250 4.68 -9.79 25.84
C ALA A 250 3.31 -10.08 26.47
N ASP A 251 3.28 -10.83 27.57
CA ASP A 251 2.04 -11.16 28.29
C ASP A 251 1.37 -9.90 28.89
N GLU A 252 2.14 -9.00 29.45
CA GLU A 252 1.65 -7.71 29.94
C GLU A 252 1.08 -6.85 28.81
N ALA A 253 1.79 -6.74 27.68
CA ALA A 253 1.33 -5.99 26.51
C ALA A 253 0.03 -6.54 25.94
N VAL A 254 -0.12 -7.87 25.83
CA VAL A 254 -1.33 -8.52 25.35
C VAL A 254 -2.49 -8.30 26.33
N SER A 255 -2.23 -8.39 27.62
CA SER A 255 -3.24 -8.14 28.65
C SER A 255 -3.78 -6.72 28.58
N TYR A 256 -2.91 -5.73 28.37
CA TYR A 256 -3.30 -4.32 28.20
C TYR A 256 -4.18 -4.08 26.96
N THR A 257 -3.86 -4.71 25.83
CA THR A 257 -4.63 -4.54 24.59
C THR A 257 -6.01 -5.19 24.62
N HIS A 258 -6.22 -6.21 25.46
CA HIS A 258 -7.51 -6.91 25.62
C HIS A 258 -8.43 -6.27 26.70
N LEU A 259 -7.94 -5.31 27.46
CA LEU A 259 -8.74 -4.53 28.43
C LEU A 259 -9.49 -3.34 27.81
N ARG A 260 -9.33 -3.13 26.52
CA ARG A 260 -10.05 -2.12 25.71
C ARG A 260 -10.97 -2.79 24.72
#